data_dfa145f4c568719e1109fa4794ca3db8
#
_entry.id   dfa145f4c568719e1109fa4794ca3db8
#
_cell.length_a   1.000
_cell.length_b   1.000
_cell.length_c   1.000
_cell.angle_alpha   90.00
_cell.angle_beta   90.00
_cell.angle_gamma   90.00
#
_symmetry.space_group_name_H-M   'P 1'
#
loop_
_entity.id
_entity.type
_entity.pdbx_description
1 polymer ?
#
loop_
_entity_poly.entity_id
_entity_poly.type
_entity_poly.pdbx_seq_one_letter_code
_entity_poly.pdbx_strand_id
1 'polypeptide(L)'
;MAHCYYHALSSVRKWGGTFDDYLPLHQWFDQSKAILADPRHRALRHHAEGIFMLESLFGATIVNADGRTVPVRLVGEQHVREDLGFIPSFADWARLIAPEAWMLRGNPLDEPMRANARTSGADGRSIPAGSCRMVDQPVRIAI
;
A
#
# COMPACT_ATOMS: atom_id res chain seq x y z
N MET A 1 18.79 7.83 8.72
CA MET A 1 17.31 7.64 8.76
C MET A 1 16.74 8.83 9.52
N ALA A 2 16.02 9.72 8.82
CA ALA A 2 15.43 10.88 9.49
C ALA A 2 14.28 10.39 10.40
N HIS A 3 14.17 10.95 11.59
CA HIS A 3 13.06 10.68 12.48
C HIS A 3 11.83 11.47 11.98
N CYS A 4 10.59 10.94 12.15
CA CYS A 4 9.35 11.62 11.75
C CYS A 4 9.26 13.08 12.20
N TYR A 5 9.97 13.43 13.28
CA TYR A 5 10.15 14.79 13.76
C TYR A 5 10.73 15.74 12.70
N TYR A 6 11.80 15.33 12.02
CA TYR A 6 12.44 16.17 11.02
C TYR A 6 11.61 16.34 9.75
N HIS A 7 10.85 15.30 9.37
CA HIS A 7 9.91 15.37 8.27
C HIS A 7 8.77 16.37 8.58
N ALA A 8 8.23 16.36 9.82
CA ALA A 8 7.22 17.31 10.23
C ALA A 8 7.75 18.77 10.21
N LEU A 9 8.98 19.01 10.68
CA LEU A 9 9.62 20.32 10.57
C LEU A 9 9.84 20.76 9.12
N SER A 10 10.17 19.82 8.23
CA SER A 10 10.28 20.08 6.79
C SER A 10 8.95 20.49 6.19
N SER A 11 7.85 19.85 6.61
CA SER A 11 6.48 20.21 6.20
C SER A 11 6.08 21.60 6.67
N VAL A 12 6.38 21.96 7.92
CA VAL A 12 6.15 23.33 8.43
C VAL A 12 6.87 24.37 7.57
N ARG A 13 8.14 24.12 7.22
CA ARG A 13 8.91 25.05 6.35
C ARG A 13 8.28 25.20 4.97
N LYS A 14 7.65 24.13 4.44
CA LYS A 14 7.09 24.12 3.09
C LYS A 14 5.68 24.70 3.01
N TRP A 15 4.83 24.42 4.01
CA TRP A 15 3.41 24.76 3.95
C TRP A 15 2.92 25.69 5.08
N GLY A 16 3.79 26.02 6.04
CA GLY A 16 3.40 26.77 7.25
C GLY A 16 2.69 25.88 8.27
N GLY A 17 1.98 26.49 9.20
CA GLY A 17 1.33 25.80 10.29
C GLY A 17 2.29 25.41 11.40
N THR A 18 1.91 24.42 12.19
CA THR A 18 2.68 23.91 13.32
C THR A 18 3.18 22.48 13.08
N PHE A 19 4.12 22.07 13.88
CA PHE A 19 4.65 20.71 13.91
C PHE A 19 3.55 19.65 14.10
N ASP A 20 2.58 19.92 14.98
CA ASP A 20 1.51 18.99 15.31
C ASP A 20 0.53 18.74 14.16
N ASP A 21 0.44 19.68 13.21
CA ASP A 21 -0.39 19.50 12.01
C ASP A 21 0.09 18.34 11.14
N TYR A 22 1.40 18.06 11.12
CA TYR A 22 2.01 17.11 10.21
C TYR A 22 2.57 15.86 10.88
N LEU A 23 2.86 15.93 12.18
CA LEU A 23 3.48 14.83 12.91
C LEU A 23 2.71 13.50 12.79
N PRO A 24 1.37 13.47 12.93
CA PRO A 24 0.62 12.21 12.82
C PRO A 24 0.76 11.54 11.45
N LEU A 25 0.84 12.33 10.36
CA LEU A 25 1.00 11.84 9.01
C LEU A 25 2.37 11.17 8.83
N HIS A 26 3.43 11.82 9.31
CA HIS A 26 4.77 11.28 9.23
C HIS A 26 4.97 10.08 10.17
N GLN A 27 4.37 10.10 11.36
CA GLN A 27 4.39 8.96 12.28
C GLN A 27 3.75 7.72 11.68
N TRP A 28 2.68 7.88 10.89
CA TRP A 28 2.02 6.76 10.26
C TRP A 28 2.96 5.93 9.38
N PHE A 29 3.83 6.57 8.59
CA PHE A 29 4.85 5.86 7.80
C PHE A 29 5.82 5.08 8.70
N ASP A 30 6.29 5.71 9.76
CA ASP A 30 7.32 5.17 10.65
C ASP A 30 6.80 4.14 11.66
N GLN A 31 5.48 4.06 11.91
CA GLN A 31 4.88 3.04 12.79
C GLN A 31 5.21 1.60 12.36
N SER A 32 5.47 1.37 11.08
CA SER A 32 5.89 0.07 10.58
C SER A 32 7.22 -0.43 11.18
N LYS A 33 8.02 0.45 11.79
CA LYS A 33 9.21 0.10 12.57
C LYS A 33 8.89 -0.79 13.78
N ALA A 34 7.67 -0.72 14.32
CA ALA A 34 7.23 -1.60 15.41
C ALA A 34 7.07 -3.06 14.95
N ILE A 35 6.84 -3.29 13.66
CA ILE A 35 6.69 -4.63 13.08
C ILE A 35 8.07 -5.18 12.68
N LEU A 36 8.91 -4.34 12.09
CA LEU A 36 10.24 -4.69 11.62
C LEU A 36 11.18 -3.51 11.86
N ALA A 37 12.09 -3.65 12.81
CA ALA A 37 12.95 -2.57 13.31
C ALA A 37 14.16 -2.24 12.41
N ASP A 38 14.18 -2.69 11.17
CA ASP A 38 15.23 -2.41 10.18
C ASP A 38 14.69 -1.66 8.94
N PRO A 39 15.54 -1.22 8.00
CA PRO A 39 15.10 -0.46 6.82
C PRO A 39 14.02 -1.12 5.96
N ARG A 40 13.84 -2.44 6.02
CA ARG A 40 12.81 -3.19 5.26
C ARG A 40 11.39 -2.88 5.73
N HIS A 41 11.19 -2.29 6.94
CA HIS A 41 9.87 -1.82 7.38
C HIS A 41 9.23 -0.88 6.35
N ARG A 42 10.05 -0.18 5.56
CA ARG A 42 9.61 0.77 4.54
C ARG A 42 8.78 0.12 3.43
N ALA A 43 9.03 -1.16 3.14
CA ALA A 43 8.23 -1.92 2.18
C ALA A 43 6.73 -1.97 2.51
N LEU A 44 6.36 -1.74 3.77
CA LEU A 44 4.96 -1.74 4.20
C LEU A 44 4.20 -0.46 3.82
N ARG A 45 4.90 0.70 3.79
CA ARG A 45 4.21 1.99 3.64
C ARG A 45 4.92 3.02 2.75
N HIS A 46 6.27 2.91 2.54
CA HIS A 46 7.05 3.91 1.81
C HIS A 46 7.05 3.64 0.30
N HIS A 47 5.87 3.78 -0.31
CA HIS A 47 5.64 3.59 -1.76
C HIS A 47 4.38 4.34 -2.20
N ALA A 48 4.13 4.44 -3.50
CA ALA A 48 3.01 5.19 -4.06
C ALA A 48 1.66 4.77 -3.45
N GLU A 49 1.41 3.47 -3.35
CA GLU A 49 0.17 2.93 -2.78
C GLU A 49 0.04 3.26 -1.28
N GLY A 50 1.17 3.28 -0.53
CA GLY A 50 1.19 3.72 0.87
C GLY A 50 0.80 5.19 1.02
N ILE A 51 1.19 6.06 0.09
CA ILE A 51 0.77 7.47 0.07
C ILE A 51 -0.76 7.58 -0.12
N PHE A 52 -1.36 6.77 -1.00
CA PHE A 52 -2.82 6.73 -1.15
C PHE A 52 -3.52 6.13 0.07
N MET A 53 -2.91 5.17 0.76
CA MET A 53 -3.42 4.66 2.05
C MET A 53 -3.44 5.76 3.10
N LEU A 54 -2.39 6.59 3.18
CA LEU A 54 -2.35 7.74 4.09
C LEU A 54 -3.50 8.71 3.77
N GLU A 55 -3.70 9.06 2.50
CA GLU A 55 -4.78 9.94 2.06
C GLU A 55 -6.16 9.36 2.41
N SER A 56 -6.35 8.05 2.24
CA SER A 56 -7.61 7.38 2.60
C SER A 56 -7.88 7.42 4.11
N LEU A 57 -6.84 7.42 4.94
CA LEU A 57 -6.96 7.40 6.40
C LEU A 57 -7.18 8.80 6.98
N PHE A 58 -6.45 9.80 6.49
CA PHE A 58 -6.46 11.16 7.04
C PHE A 58 -7.32 12.15 6.24
N GLY A 59 -7.88 11.72 5.11
CA GLY A 59 -8.61 12.56 4.18
C GLY A 59 -7.73 13.14 3.07
N ALA A 60 -8.35 13.71 2.05
CA ALA A 60 -7.63 14.27 0.90
C ALA A 60 -6.79 15.50 1.28
N THR A 61 -7.24 16.26 2.27
CA THR A 61 -6.58 17.48 2.73
C THR A 61 -6.66 17.61 4.25
N ILE A 62 -5.69 18.33 4.83
CA ILE A 62 -5.75 18.87 6.19
C ILE A 62 -5.78 20.40 6.14
N VAL A 63 -6.35 21.03 7.14
CA VAL A 63 -6.23 22.49 7.37
C VAL A 63 -5.22 22.68 8.50
N ASN A 64 -4.10 23.33 8.20
CA ASN A 64 -3.06 23.59 9.20
C ASN A 64 -3.41 24.77 10.12
N ALA A 65 -2.60 25.01 11.14
CA ALA A 65 -2.81 26.08 12.12
C ALA A 65 -2.84 27.50 11.51
N ASP A 66 -2.23 27.70 10.33
CA ASP A 66 -2.30 28.97 9.58
C ASP A 66 -3.59 29.09 8.74
N GLY A 67 -4.51 28.11 8.82
CA GLY A 67 -5.75 28.06 8.02
C GLY A 67 -5.54 27.67 6.56
N ARG A 68 -4.37 27.13 6.19
CA ARG A 68 -4.09 26.69 4.83
C ARG A 68 -4.52 25.24 4.63
N THR A 69 -5.17 24.99 3.51
CA THR A 69 -5.49 23.63 3.05
C THR A 69 -4.26 23.00 2.42
N VAL A 70 -3.80 21.87 2.97
CA VAL A 70 -2.63 21.12 2.51
C VAL A 70 -3.07 19.72 2.07
N PRO A 71 -2.79 19.30 0.83
CA PRO A 71 -3.09 17.94 0.38
C PRO A 71 -2.26 16.90 1.15
N VAL A 72 -2.94 15.93 1.77
CA VAL A 72 -2.29 14.85 2.55
C VAL A 72 -1.32 14.05 1.70
N ARG A 73 -1.68 13.80 0.44
CA ARG A 73 -0.81 13.10 -0.52
C ARG A 73 0.55 13.78 -0.67
N LEU A 74 0.60 15.11 -0.75
CA LEU A 74 1.86 15.83 -0.91
C LEU A 74 2.76 15.73 0.32
N VAL A 75 2.17 15.62 1.52
CA VAL A 75 2.91 15.36 2.76
C VAL A 75 3.50 13.94 2.75
N GLY A 76 2.70 12.96 2.28
CA GLY A 76 3.18 11.59 2.09
C GLY A 76 4.30 11.47 1.05
N GLU A 77 4.15 12.14 -0.10
CA GLU A 77 5.20 12.18 -1.13
C GLU A 77 6.49 12.80 -0.60
N GLN A 78 6.39 13.87 0.20
CA GLN A 78 7.56 14.47 0.83
C GLN A 78 8.27 13.47 1.73
N HIS A 79 7.54 12.80 2.64
CA HIS A 79 8.11 11.83 3.55
C HIS A 79 8.88 10.74 2.80
N VAL A 80 8.25 10.11 1.82
CA VAL A 80 8.86 9.02 1.05
C VAL A 80 10.09 9.50 0.27
N ARG A 81 10.04 10.68 -0.34
CA ARG A 81 11.19 11.25 -1.06
C ARG A 81 12.35 11.63 -0.16
N GLU A 82 12.07 12.17 1.03
CA GLU A 82 13.11 12.51 2.01
C GLU A 82 13.82 11.24 2.54
N ASP A 83 13.10 10.13 2.63
CA ASP A 83 13.65 8.86 3.11
C ASP A 83 14.37 8.04 2.04
N LEU A 84 13.89 8.05 0.79
CA LEU A 84 14.35 7.16 -0.28
C LEU A 84 14.97 7.88 -1.49
N GLY A 85 14.79 9.21 -1.58
CA GLY A 85 15.21 9.99 -2.76
C GLY A 85 14.22 9.93 -3.93
N PHE A 86 13.31 8.96 -3.98
CA PHE A 86 12.28 8.77 -5.00
C PHE A 86 11.05 8.10 -4.40
N ILE A 87 9.98 7.95 -5.18
CA ILE A 87 8.78 7.24 -4.77
C ILE A 87 8.70 5.91 -5.53
N PRO A 88 8.99 4.77 -4.87
CA PRO A 88 8.80 3.45 -5.48
C PRO A 88 7.30 3.11 -5.53
N SER A 89 6.94 2.13 -6.36
CA SER A 89 5.68 1.40 -6.24
C SER A 89 5.82 0.24 -5.23
N PHE A 90 4.71 -0.31 -4.75
CA PHE A 90 4.78 -1.56 -3.97
C PHE A 90 5.39 -2.71 -4.79
N ALA A 91 5.15 -2.75 -6.10
CA ALA A 91 5.74 -3.76 -6.98
C ALA A 91 7.28 -3.70 -6.99
N ASP A 92 7.88 -2.51 -6.80
CA ASP A 92 9.34 -2.37 -6.69
C ASP A 92 9.89 -3.07 -5.45
N TRP A 93 9.15 -3.04 -4.34
CA TRP A 93 9.49 -3.79 -3.13
C TRP A 93 9.21 -5.29 -3.28
N ALA A 94 8.05 -5.66 -3.84
CA ALA A 94 7.62 -7.05 -4.00
C ALA A 94 8.58 -7.87 -4.86
N ARG A 95 9.22 -7.28 -5.86
CA ARG A 95 10.24 -7.95 -6.69
C ARG A 95 11.44 -8.45 -5.89
N LEU A 96 11.68 -7.91 -4.70
CA LEU A 96 12.79 -8.32 -3.82
C LEU A 96 12.38 -9.46 -2.86
N ILE A 97 11.11 -9.87 -2.88
CA ILE A 97 10.56 -10.95 -2.05
C ILE A 97 10.42 -12.19 -2.93
N ALA A 98 11.18 -13.25 -2.64
CA ALA A 98 11.00 -14.54 -3.31
C ALA A 98 9.63 -15.13 -2.89
N PRO A 99 8.78 -15.59 -3.84
CA PRO A 99 7.53 -16.23 -3.49
C PRO A 99 7.76 -17.58 -2.82
N GLU A 100 7.16 -17.79 -1.67
CA GLU A 100 7.17 -19.04 -0.92
C GLU A 100 5.92 -19.87 -1.25
N ALA A 101 6.01 -21.19 -1.08
CA ALA A 101 4.92 -22.11 -1.42
C ALA A 101 3.58 -21.79 -0.72
N TRP A 102 3.63 -21.26 0.51
CA TRP A 102 2.44 -20.85 1.24
C TRP A 102 1.78 -19.59 0.68
N MET A 103 2.52 -18.70 0.01
CA MET A 103 2.00 -17.49 -0.65
C MET A 103 1.19 -17.82 -1.90
N LEU A 104 1.48 -18.98 -2.52
CA LEU A 104 0.83 -19.45 -3.75
C LEU A 104 -0.44 -20.27 -3.47
N ARG A 105 -0.77 -20.55 -2.21
CA ARG A 105 -1.98 -21.31 -1.84
C ARG A 105 -3.24 -20.53 -2.18
N GLY A 106 -4.13 -21.16 -2.93
CA GLY A 106 -5.42 -20.57 -3.31
C GLY A 106 -5.35 -19.56 -4.45
N ASN A 107 -4.23 -19.48 -5.18
CA ASN A 107 -4.17 -18.67 -6.39
C ASN A 107 -4.90 -19.42 -7.54
N PRO A 108 -6.08 -18.93 -8.01
CA PRO A 108 -6.81 -19.60 -9.10
C PRO A 108 -6.08 -19.57 -10.45
N LEU A 109 -5.02 -18.76 -10.59
CA LEU A 109 -4.18 -18.71 -11.80
C LEU A 109 -3.23 -19.90 -11.92
N ASP A 110 -3.02 -20.66 -10.86
CA ASP A 110 -2.14 -21.85 -10.87
C ASP A 110 -2.87 -23.12 -11.36
N GLU A 111 -4.20 -23.14 -11.43
CA GLU A 111 -4.96 -24.29 -11.91
C GLU A 111 -4.70 -24.65 -13.40
N PRO A 112 -4.60 -23.69 -14.34
CA PRO A 112 -4.32 -24.02 -15.73
C PRO A 112 -2.94 -24.65 -15.96
N MET A 113 -1.94 -24.27 -15.18
CA MET A 113 -0.59 -24.81 -15.31
C MET A 113 -0.48 -26.26 -14.77
N ARG A 114 -1.26 -26.60 -13.72
CA ARG A 114 -1.31 -27.98 -13.18
C ARG A 114 -2.11 -28.93 -14.08
N ALA A 115 -3.15 -28.43 -14.76
CA ALA A 115 -3.94 -29.21 -15.69
C ALA A 115 -3.11 -29.68 -16.89
N ASN A 116 -2.25 -28.82 -17.44
CA ASN A 116 -1.40 -29.17 -18.56
C ASN A 116 -0.26 -30.17 -18.21
N ALA A 117 0.12 -30.28 -16.95
CA ALA A 117 1.12 -31.27 -16.53
C ALA A 117 0.54 -32.70 -16.36
N ARG A 118 -0.80 -32.83 -16.35
CA ARG A 118 -1.47 -34.15 -16.15
C ARG A 118 -2.13 -34.74 -17.41
N THR A 119 -2.18 -34.04 -18.54
CA THR A 119 -2.83 -34.49 -19.77
C THR A 119 -1.91 -35.01 -20.86
N SER A 120 -0.72 -35.54 -20.49
CA SER A 120 0.02 -36.44 -21.40
C SER A 120 -0.32 -37.92 -21.17
N GLY A 121 -1.56 -38.22 -20.78
CA GLY A 121 -2.07 -39.59 -20.63
C GLY A 121 -3.59 -39.61 -20.78
N ALA A 122 -4.02 -40.01 -21.98
CA ALA A 122 -5.33 -40.57 -22.39
C ALA A 122 -6.56 -40.33 -21.50
N ASP A 123 -7.59 -39.65 -21.91
CA ASP A 123 -8.85 -40.19 -22.44
C ASP A 123 -9.94 -39.10 -22.49
N GLY A 124 -10.69 -39.06 -23.58
CA GLY A 124 -11.69 -38.04 -23.82
C GLY A 124 -12.98 -38.26 -23.03
N ARG A 125 -13.40 -37.24 -22.31
CA ARG A 125 -14.83 -36.95 -21.99
C ARG A 125 -15.03 -35.47 -21.77
N SER A 126 -15.87 -34.85 -22.58
CA SER A 126 -16.35 -33.48 -22.49
C SER A 126 -17.29 -33.27 -21.30
N ILE A 127 -17.05 -32.20 -20.53
CA ILE A 127 -17.96 -31.73 -19.47
C ILE A 127 -18.50 -30.36 -19.88
N PRO A 128 -19.82 -30.07 -19.75
CA PRO A 128 -20.46 -28.85 -20.23
C PRO A 128 -20.14 -27.63 -19.34
N ALA A 129 -20.04 -26.46 -19.97
CA ALA A 129 -19.81 -25.17 -19.35
C ALA A 129 -20.96 -24.77 -18.41
N GLY A 130 -20.66 -24.64 -17.13
CA GLY A 130 -21.58 -24.04 -16.14
C GLY A 130 -21.36 -22.53 -16.06
N SER A 131 -22.45 -21.78 -16.31
CA SER A 131 -22.46 -20.32 -16.28
C SER A 131 -22.25 -19.78 -14.86
N CYS A 132 -21.24 -18.98 -14.65
CA CYS A 132 -21.03 -18.22 -13.41
C CYS A 132 -21.95 -16.99 -13.42
N ARG A 133 -22.98 -16.96 -12.57
CA ARG A 133 -23.78 -15.75 -12.33
C ARG A 133 -23.09 -14.91 -11.26
N MET A 134 -22.73 -13.69 -11.64
CA MET A 134 -22.38 -12.64 -10.68
C MET A 134 -23.62 -12.30 -9.84
N VAL A 135 -23.49 -12.40 -8.54
CA VAL A 135 -24.49 -11.92 -7.59
C VAL A 135 -24.03 -10.55 -7.11
N ASP A 136 -24.68 -9.51 -7.63
CA ASP A 136 -24.55 -8.13 -7.16
C ASP A 136 -25.20 -8.02 -5.78
N GLN A 137 -24.45 -7.77 -4.73
CA GLN A 137 -25.01 -7.40 -3.43
C GLN A 137 -24.48 -6.02 -3.01
N PRO A 138 -25.36 -5.06 -2.69
CA PRO A 138 -24.94 -3.75 -2.21
C PRO A 138 -24.49 -3.83 -0.75
N VAL A 139 -23.30 -3.32 -0.48
CA VAL A 139 -22.77 -3.11 0.88
C VAL A 139 -23.57 -1.99 1.55
N ARG A 140 -24.33 -2.30 2.60
CA ARG A 140 -24.95 -1.30 3.47
C ARG A 140 -23.95 -0.88 4.54
N ILE A 141 -23.52 0.37 4.48
CA ILE A 141 -22.79 1.03 5.56
C ILE A 141 -23.82 1.56 6.54
N ALA A 142 -23.82 1.04 7.77
CA ALA A 142 -24.58 1.61 8.87
C ALA A 142 -23.78 2.75 9.49
N ILE A 143 -24.44 3.89 9.70
CA ILE A 143 -23.96 5.10 10.38
C ILE A 143 -23.98 4.88 11.89
#